data_4b6fff68c1942bbc45b687c95730816e
#
_entry.id   4b6fff68c1942bbc45b687c95730816e
#
_cell.length_a   1.000
_cell.length_b   1.000
_cell.length_c   1.000
_cell.angle_alpha   90.00
_cell.angle_beta   90.00
_cell.angle_gamma   90.00
#
_symmetry.space_group_name_H-M   'P 1'
#
loop_
_entity.id
_entity.type
_entity.pdbx_description
1 polymer ?
#
loop_
_entity_poly.entity_id
_entity_poly.type
_entity_poly.pdbx_seq_one_letter_code
_entity_poly.pdbx_strand_id
1 'polypeptide(L)'
;MPKPLIALDADGVLLDLSLGYASVWERAFGVRPAERDPEAYWPFDRWAVERLEDEASRARFRNHFDESFWEAVPAIDGAVDACVRLHDAGFHLVCVSALDAPWQAARLRNLRRHGFPIERVIATGNAGTAVSPKADAIAELSPEAFVDDYLPYFRGLPAQVHTALILRGPNGSPNVGEELRLVRSSHADLAAFADHWLAR
;
A
#
# COMPACT_ATOMS: atom_id res chain seq x y z
N MET A 1 20.68 -21.57 -2.04
CA MET A 1 19.45 -21.42 -1.26
C MET A 1 18.61 -20.36 -1.91
N PRO A 2 17.26 -20.45 -1.93
CA PRO A 2 16.45 -19.35 -2.42
C PRO A 2 16.72 -18.10 -1.59
N LYS A 3 16.68 -16.93 -2.23
CA LYS A 3 16.84 -15.65 -1.53
C LYS A 3 15.70 -15.48 -0.53
N PRO A 4 15.95 -14.92 0.67
CA PRO A 4 14.89 -14.57 1.62
C PRO A 4 13.93 -13.55 0.99
N LEU A 5 12.64 -13.65 1.29
CA LEU A 5 11.61 -12.85 0.66
C LEU A 5 10.96 -11.87 1.65
N ILE A 6 10.77 -10.64 1.23
CA ILE A 6 9.94 -9.64 1.92
C ILE A 6 8.75 -9.31 1.01
N ALA A 7 7.55 -9.42 1.56
CA ALA A 7 6.32 -8.99 0.92
C ALA A 7 5.96 -7.57 1.36
N LEU A 8 5.60 -6.71 0.42
CA LEU A 8 5.30 -5.30 0.64
C LEU A 8 3.93 -4.95 0.09
N ASP A 9 3.13 -4.20 0.84
CA ASP A 9 1.95 -3.57 0.23
C ASP A 9 2.36 -2.46 -0.74
N ALA A 10 1.43 -2.07 -1.59
CA ALA A 10 1.64 -0.96 -2.52
C ALA A 10 1.23 0.38 -1.93
N ASP A 11 -0.07 0.55 -1.63
CA ASP A 11 -0.67 1.83 -1.33
C ASP A 11 -0.48 2.20 0.14
N GLY A 12 0.26 3.27 0.41
CA GLY A 12 0.64 3.67 1.77
C GLY A 12 1.97 3.09 2.28
N VAL A 13 2.61 2.19 1.50
CA VAL A 13 3.94 1.64 1.79
C VAL A 13 4.94 2.02 0.70
N LEU A 14 4.62 1.73 -0.56
CA LEU A 14 5.44 2.03 -1.74
C LEU A 14 4.98 3.29 -2.46
N LEU A 15 3.66 3.49 -2.53
CA LEU A 15 2.98 4.48 -3.37
C LEU A 15 2.01 5.34 -2.55
N ASP A 16 2.00 6.65 -2.85
CA ASP A 16 1.07 7.62 -2.23
C ASP A 16 -0.27 7.63 -2.98
N LEU A 17 -1.16 6.71 -2.58
CA LEU A 17 -2.51 6.65 -3.11
C LEU A 17 -3.31 7.93 -2.81
N SER A 18 -2.99 8.66 -1.73
CA SER A 18 -3.69 9.89 -1.39
C SER A 18 -3.42 11.01 -2.41
N LEU A 19 -2.16 11.14 -2.87
CA LEU A 19 -1.84 12.04 -3.99
C LEU A 19 -2.51 11.58 -5.29
N GLY A 20 -2.54 10.27 -5.53
CA GLY A 20 -3.26 9.69 -6.65
C GLY A 20 -4.76 10.04 -6.62
N TYR A 21 -5.39 9.94 -5.46
CA TYR A 21 -6.81 10.28 -5.25
C TYR A 21 -7.12 11.74 -5.65
N ALA A 22 -6.27 12.70 -5.25
CA ALA A 22 -6.44 14.10 -5.66
C ALA A 22 -6.38 14.27 -7.18
N SER A 23 -5.54 13.50 -7.87
CA SER A 23 -5.45 13.51 -9.34
C SER A 23 -6.69 12.91 -10.00
N VAL A 24 -7.27 11.86 -9.42
CA VAL A 24 -8.57 11.31 -9.86
C VAL A 24 -9.69 12.34 -9.70
N TRP A 25 -9.73 13.03 -8.57
CA TRP A 25 -10.72 14.07 -8.33
C TRP A 25 -10.61 15.20 -9.38
N GLU A 26 -9.39 15.67 -9.64
CA GLU A 26 -9.13 16.69 -10.65
C GLU A 26 -9.58 16.25 -12.05
N ARG A 27 -9.27 15.01 -12.45
CA ARG A 27 -9.71 14.44 -13.73
C ARG A 27 -11.23 14.32 -13.81
N ALA A 28 -11.88 13.97 -12.71
CA ALA A 28 -13.33 13.78 -12.67
C ALA A 28 -14.08 15.11 -12.66
N PHE A 29 -13.61 16.12 -11.94
CA PHE A 29 -14.39 17.34 -11.67
C PHE A 29 -13.73 18.62 -12.17
N GLY A 30 -12.52 18.55 -12.76
CA GLY A 30 -11.84 19.68 -13.38
C GLY A 30 -11.13 20.62 -12.40
N VAL A 31 -11.12 20.29 -11.09
CA VAL A 31 -10.48 21.10 -10.05
C VAL A 31 -9.68 20.19 -9.13
N ARG A 32 -8.38 20.50 -8.95
CA ARG A 32 -7.56 19.82 -7.96
C ARG A 32 -8.00 20.26 -6.56
N PRO A 33 -8.33 19.32 -5.66
CA PRO A 33 -8.76 19.68 -4.31
C PRO A 33 -7.59 20.26 -3.51
N ALA A 34 -7.87 21.26 -2.68
CA ALA A 34 -6.90 21.78 -1.72
C ALA A 34 -6.63 20.73 -0.63
N GLU A 35 -5.41 20.68 -0.12
CA GLU A 35 -5.08 19.83 1.02
C GLU A 35 -5.70 20.44 2.30
N ARG A 36 -6.45 19.62 3.05
CA ARG A 36 -7.14 20.01 4.28
C ARG A 36 -6.41 19.53 5.52
N ASP A 37 -5.97 18.25 5.50
CA ASP A 37 -5.25 17.63 6.61
C ASP A 37 -4.17 16.69 6.06
N PRO A 38 -2.90 17.12 6.02
CA PRO A 38 -1.80 16.29 5.50
C PRO A 38 -1.53 15.04 6.34
N GLU A 39 -1.97 15.02 7.60
CA GLU A 39 -1.81 13.89 8.51
C GLU A 39 -3.02 12.93 8.51
N ALA A 40 -4.03 13.17 7.68
CA ALA A 40 -5.17 12.27 7.58
C ALA A 40 -4.79 10.94 6.94
N TYR A 41 -5.27 9.85 7.55
CA TYR A 41 -5.08 8.50 7.02
C TYR A 41 -5.86 8.27 5.71
N TRP A 42 -7.11 8.71 5.67
CA TRP A 42 -7.98 8.50 4.51
C TRP A 42 -7.85 9.64 3.51
N PRO A 43 -7.77 9.35 2.20
CA PRO A 43 -7.65 10.39 1.16
C PRO A 43 -8.80 11.41 1.19
N PHE A 44 -10.02 10.97 1.44
CA PHE A 44 -11.18 11.87 1.51
C PHE A 44 -11.18 12.80 2.74
N ASP A 45 -10.38 12.51 3.77
CA ASP A 45 -10.16 13.39 4.91
C ASP A 45 -8.97 14.31 4.66
N ARG A 46 -7.95 13.84 3.92
CA ARG A 46 -6.77 14.63 3.55
C ARG A 46 -7.12 15.78 2.61
N TRP A 47 -8.02 15.55 1.67
CA TRP A 47 -8.37 16.51 0.65
C TRP A 47 -9.71 17.20 0.94
N ALA A 48 -9.83 18.49 0.57
CA ALA A 48 -11.08 19.25 0.65
C ALA A 48 -12.01 18.83 -0.50
N VAL A 49 -12.58 17.65 -0.38
CA VAL A 49 -13.52 17.05 -1.33
C VAL A 49 -14.94 17.01 -0.76
N GLU A 50 -15.92 17.13 -1.63
CA GLU A 50 -17.33 17.00 -1.26
C GLU A 50 -17.76 15.53 -1.24
N ARG A 51 -18.75 15.22 -0.41
CA ARG A 51 -19.38 13.91 -0.45
C ARG A 51 -20.21 13.77 -1.73
N LEU A 52 -19.91 12.77 -2.53
CA LEU A 52 -20.65 12.48 -3.76
C LEU A 52 -21.96 11.78 -3.40
N GLU A 53 -23.08 12.51 -3.48
CA GLU A 53 -24.39 11.97 -3.06
C GLU A 53 -25.11 11.22 -4.15
N ASP A 54 -24.97 11.63 -5.41
CA ASP A 54 -25.60 11.00 -6.54
C ASP A 54 -24.75 9.92 -7.23
N GLU A 55 -25.39 8.93 -7.85
CA GLU A 55 -24.68 7.80 -8.47
C GLU A 55 -23.91 8.23 -9.73
N ALA A 56 -24.34 9.25 -10.46
CA ALA A 56 -23.65 9.72 -11.65
C ALA A 56 -22.27 10.31 -11.28
N SER A 57 -22.20 11.13 -10.23
CA SER A 57 -20.95 11.69 -9.70
C SER A 57 -20.04 10.59 -9.16
N ARG A 58 -20.59 9.61 -8.42
CA ARG A 58 -19.81 8.46 -7.94
C ARG A 58 -19.26 7.62 -9.09
N ALA A 59 -20.07 7.34 -10.11
CA ALA A 59 -19.63 6.60 -11.29
C ALA A 59 -18.57 7.38 -12.07
N ARG A 60 -18.78 8.69 -12.25
CA ARG A 60 -17.79 9.57 -12.89
C ARG A 60 -16.45 9.51 -12.18
N PHE A 61 -16.43 9.62 -10.86
CA PHE A 61 -15.21 9.52 -10.05
C PHE A 61 -14.57 8.14 -10.18
N ARG A 62 -15.34 7.05 -9.98
CA ARG A 62 -14.82 5.67 -10.08
C ARG A 62 -14.20 5.34 -11.43
N ASN A 63 -14.77 5.87 -12.53
CA ASN A 63 -14.28 5.60 -13.88
C ASN A 63 -12.85 6.14 -14.14
N HIS A 64 -12.36 7.03 -13.30
CA HIS A 64 -10.99 7.54 -13.38
C HIS A 64 -9.95 6.72 -12.60
N PHE A 65 -10.36 5.67 -11.89
CA PHE A 65 -9.45 4.63 -11.38
C PHE A 65 -9.18 3.60 -12.48
N ASP A 66 -8.76 4.09 -13.62
CA ASP A 66 -8.45 3.34 -14.83
C ASP A 66 -6.99 2.87 -14.88
N GLU A 67 -6.62 2.18 -15.94
CA GLU A 67 -5.26 1.69 -16.15
C GLU A 67 -4.22 2.81 -16.04
N SER A 68 -4.51 3.98 -16.63
CA SER A 68 -3.60 5.13 -16.60
C SER A 68 -3.38 5.67 -15.19
N PHE A 69 -4.40 5.61 -14.34
CA PHE A 69 -4.29 5.94 -12.93
C PHE A 69 -3.34 4.97 -12.21
N TRP A 70 -3.57 3.65 -12.36
CA TRP A 70 -2.77 2.65 -11.67
C TRP A 70 -1.30 2.61 -12.13
N GLU A 71 -1.01 3.13 -13.31
CA GLU A 71 0.35 3.34 -13.82
C GLU A 71 1.01 4.63 -13.34
N ALA A 72 0.27 5.56 -12.77
CA ALA A 72 0.75 6.91 -12.49
C ALA A 72 0.73 7.30 -11.00
N VAL A 73 0.36 6.38 -10.09
CA VAL A 73 0.38 6.65 -8.65
C VAL A 73 1.81 7.01 -8.22
N PRO A 74 2.04 8.17 -7.55
CA PRO A 74 3.37 8.60 -7.14
C PRO A 74 4.02 7.64 -6.13
N ALA A 75 5.33 7.52 -6.16
CA ALA A 75 6.08 6.81 -5.12
C ALA A 75 6.11 7.66 -3.84
N ILE A 76 6.10 6.98 -2.68
CA ILE A 76 6.39 7.61 -1.39
C ILE A 76 7.89 7.95 -1.33
N ASP A 77 8.21 9.12 -0.82
CA ASP A 77 9.59 9.57 -0.67
C ASP A 77 10.41 8.56 0.15
N GLY A 78 11.59 8.20 -0.35
CA GLY A 78 12.48 7.23 0.28
C GLY A 78 12.10 5.75 0.10
N ALA A 79 10.89 5.43 -0.41
CA ALA A 79 10.47 4.03 -0.55
C ALA A 79 11.28 3.27 -1.60
N VAL A 80 11.66 3.91 -2.70
CA VAL A 80 12.52 3.30 -3.73
C VAL A 80 13.88 2.95 -3.15
N ASP A 81 14.53 3.90 -2.46
CA ASP A 81 15.85 3.71 -1.86
C ASP A 81 15.82 2.61 -0.79
N ALA A 82 14.75 2.55 0.02
CA ALA A 82 14.56 1.49 1.00
C ALA A 82 14.47 0.11 0.33
N CYS A 83 13.71 -0.02 -0.76
CA CYS A 83 13.62 -1.25 -1.54
C CYS A 83 14.96 -1.64 -2.18
N VAL A 84 15.71 -0.68 -2.72
CA VAL A 84 17.04 -0.93 -3.30
C VAL A 84 17.98 -1.47 -2.23
N ARG A 85 18.03 -0.87 -1.04
CA ARG A 85 18.87 -1.32 0.09
C ARG A 85 18.52 -2.75 0.55
N LEU A 86 17.24 -3.07 0.66
CA LEU A 86 16.78 -4.43 0.98
C LEU A 86 17.18 -5.43 -0.12
N HIS A 87 16.98 -5.05 -1.38
CA HIS A 87 17.36 -5.89 -2.52
C HIS A 87 18.87 -6.15 -2.58
N ASP A 88 19.71 -5.10 -2.39
CA ASP A 88 21.16 -5.20 -2.41
C ASP A 88 21.71 -6.01 -1.23
N ALA A 89 20.99 -6.02 -0.11
CA ALA A 89 21.25 -6.91 1.03
C ALA A 89 20.86 -8.38 0.76
N GLY A 90 20.29 -8.69 -0.42
CA GLY A 90 20.01 -10.04 -0.86
C GLY A 90 18.56 -10.49 -0.71
N PHE A 91 17.65 -9.62 -0.30
CA PHE A 91 16.22 -9.96 -0.20
C PHE A 91 15.56 -9.92 -1.58
N HIS A 92 14.63 -10.86 -1.82
CA HIS A 92 13.69 -10.78 -2.93
C HIS A 92 12.46 -10.00 -2.48
N LEU A 93 12.01 -9.03 -3.29
CA LEU A 93 10.87 -8.19 -2.96
C LEU A 93 9.67 -8.52 -3.85
N VAL A 94 8.51 -8.73 -3.24
CA VAL A 94 7.24 -8.98 -3.93
C VAL A 94 6.19 -8.00 -3.42
N CYS A 95 5.47 -7.36 -4.33
CA CYS A 95 4.33 -6.52 -3.96
C CYS A 95 3.06 -7.37 -3.83
N VAL A 96 2.36 -7.28 -2.69
CA VAL A 96 1.07 -7.95 -2.43
C VAL A 96 0.04 -6.88 -2.10
N SER A 97 -0.82 -6.55 -3.04
CA SER A 97 -1.76 -5.43 -2.94
C SER A 97 -3.22 -5.90 -3.00
N ALA A 98 -4.07 -5.28 -2.19
CA ALA A 98 -5.52 -5.48 -2.22
C ALA A 98 -6.18 -4.81 -3.45
N LEU A 99 -5.53 -4.92 -4.57
CA LEU A 99 -5.90 -4.39 -5.87
C LEU A 99 -6.73 -5.42 -6.64
N ASP A 100 -7.65 -4.98 -7.48
CA ASP A 100 -8.38 -5.87 -8.38
C ASP A 100 -7.46 -6.42 -9.48
N ALA A 101 -7.61 -7.70 -9.79
CA ALA A 101 -6.75 -8.45 -10.72
C ALA A 101 -6.51 -7.78 -12.09
N PRO A 102 -7.48 -7.12 -12.74
CA PRO A 102 -7.25 -6.43 -14.02
C PRO A 102 -6.15 -5.37 -13.97
N TRP A 103 -5.90 -4.76 -12.82
CA TRP A 103 -4.92 -3.68 -12.65
C TRP A 103 -3.52 -4.15 -12.25
N GLN A 104 -3.31 -5.44 -12.04
CA GLN A 104 -2.04 -6.00 -11.60
C GLN A 104 -0.87 -5.62 -12.52
N ALA A 105 -1.08 -5.72 -13.84
CA ALA A 105 -0.05 -5.38 -14.82
C ALA A 105 0.28 -3.88 -14.82
N ALA A 106 -0.74 -3.02 -14.69
CA ALA A 106 -0.56 -1.56 -14.58
C ALA A 106 0.26 -1.19 -13.34
N ARG A 107 -0.06 -1.79 -12.19
CA ARG A 107 0.70 -1.62 -10.95
C ARG A 107 2.15 -2.03 -11.09
N LEU A 108 2.44 -3.16 -11.74
CA LEU A 108 3.81 -3.59 -11.97
C LEU A 108 4.59 -2.60 -12.86
N ARG A 109 3.95 -2.07 -13.92
CA ARG A 109 4.55 -1.03 -14.76
C ARG A 109 4.83 0.26 -13.96
N ASN A 110 3.91 0.66 -13.07
CA ASN A 110 4.09 1.80 -12.19
C ASN A 110 5.33 1.63 -11.30
N LEU A 111 5.43 0.51 -10.57
CA LEU A 111 6.58 0.24 -9.70
C LEU A 111 7.91 0.24 -10.48
N ARG A 112 7.95 -0.40 -11.65
CA ARG A 112 9.14 -0.42 -12.51
C ARG A 112 9.53 0.97 -13.00
N ARG A 113 8.56 1.81 -13.36
CA ARG A 113 8.80 3.19 -13.80
C ARG A 113 9.43 4.04 -12.71
N HIS A 114 9.08 3.82 -11.46
CA HIS A 114 9.71 4.47 -10.30
C HIS A 114 11.08 3.90 -9.93
N GLY A 115 11.48 2.76 -10.50
CA GLY A 115 12.76 2.13 -10.21
C GLY A 115 12.75 1.14 -9.03
N PHE A 116 11.57 0.71 -8.56
CA PHE A 116 11.51 -0.34 -7.54
C PHE A 116 12.08 -1.66 -8.06
N PRO A 117 12.97 -2.35 -7.32
CA PRO A 117 13.50 -3.67 -7.68
C PRO A 117 12.47 -4.77 -7.36
N ILE A 118 11.24 -4.59 -7.86
CA ILE A 118 10.10 -5.50 -7.67
C ILE A 118 9.67 -6.02 -9.03
N GLU A 119 9.77 -7.34 -9.22
CA GLU A 119 9.45 -7.98 -10.49
C GLU A 119 8.05 -8.60 -10.53
N ARG A 120 7.43 -8.80 -9.36
CA ARG A 120 6.13 -9.45 -9.21
C ARG A 120 5.19 -8.61 -8.36
N VAL A 121 3.96 -8.46 -8.84
CA VAL A 121 2.81 -7.95 -8.09
C VAL A 121 1.80 -9.08 -7.98
N ILE A 122 1.19 -9.25 -6.82
CA ILE A 122 0.05 -10.13 -6.60
C ILE A 122 -1.14 -9.26 -6.21
N ALA A 123 -2.14 -9.23 -7.06
CA ALA A 123 -3.41 -8.53 -6.82
C ALA A 123 -4.38 -9.52 -6.16
N THR A 124 -4.77 -9.25 -4.91
CA THR A 124 -5.61 -10.16 -4.10
C THR A 124 -7.09 -9.78 -4.09
N GLY A 125 -7.43 -8.64 -4.70
CA GLY A 125 -8.74 -8.04 -4.49
C GLY A 125 -8.90 -7.49 -3.07
N ASN A 126 -10.05 -6.88 -2.81
CA ASN A 126 -10.38 -6.26 -1.52
C ASN A 126 -11.61 -6.90 -0.85
N ALA A 127 -11.88 -8.17 -1.13
CA ALA A 127 -12.96 -8.92 -0.51
C ALA A 127 -12.44 -9.63 0.75
N GLY A 128 -12.99 -9.31 1.89
CA GLY A 128 -12.65 -9.96 3.16
C GLY A 128 -12.82 -9.03 4.35
N THR A 129 -13.33 -9.56 5.45
CA THR A 129 -13.52 -8.80 6.68
C THR A 129 -12.95 -9.54 7.90
N ALA A 130 -13.14 -10.85 7.98
CA ALA A 130 -12.65 -11.67 9.07
C ALA A 130 -11.19 -12.12 8.88
N VAL A 131 -10.79 -12.37 7.63
CA VAL A 131 -9.43 -12.75 7.22
C VAL A 131 -8.95 -11.76 6.17
N SER A 132 -7.68 -11.43 6.19
CA SER A 132 -7.05 -10.56 5.20
C SER A 132 -7.23 -11.13 3.77
N PRO A 133 -7.58 -10.32 2.77
CA PRO A 133 -7.58 -10.77 1.38
C PRO A 133 -6.18 -11.17 0.88
N LYS A 134 -5.13 -10.76 1.62
CA LYS A 134 -3.74 -11.08 1.30
C LYS A 134 -3.26 -12.38 1.96
N ALA A 135 -4.06 -12.99 2.87
CA ALA A 135 -3.61 -14.09 3.71
C ALA A 135 -3.13 -15.31 2.90
N ASP A 136 -3.88 -15.72 1.89
CA ASP A 136 -3.53 -16.88 1.05
C ASP A 136 -2.23 -16.63 0.27
N ALA A 137 -2.08 -15.43 -0.31
CA ALA A 137 -0.87 -15.04 -1.03
C ALA A 137 0.37 -15.00 -0.11
N ILE A 138 0.20 -14.47 1.11
CA ILE A 138 1.28 -14.44 2.11
C ILE A 138 1.62 -15.86 2.60
N ALA A 139 0.63 -16.73 2.78
CA ALA A 139 0.86 -18.12 3.16
C ALA A 139 1.64 -18.89 2.06
N GLU A 140 1.28 -18.71 0.78
CA GLU A 140 1.96 -19.32 -0.36
C GLU A 140 3.40 -18.81 -0.51
N LEU A 141 3.60 -17.49 -0.40
CA LEU A 141 4.92 -16.86 -0.51
C LEU A 141 5.84 -17.21 0.65
N SER A 142 5.28 -17.44 1.84
CA SER A 142 6.04 -17.67 3.09
C SER A 142 7.19 -16.66 3.29
N PRO A 143 6.92 -15.33 3.24
CA PRO A 143 7.97 -14.32 3.37
C PRO A 143 8.51 -14.27 4.80
N GLU A 144 9.74 -13.77 4.96
CA GLU A 144 10.30 -13.47 6.30
C GLU A 144 9.56 -12.31 6.96
N ALA A 145 9.18 -11.30 6.18
CA ALA A 145 8.38 -10.16 6.63
C ALA A 145 7.28 -9.81 5.63
N PHE A 146 6.16 -9.31 6.16
CA PHE A 146 5.12 -8.63 5.42
C PHE A 146 4.93 -7.23 6.00
N VAL A 147 5.04 -6.21 5.14
CA VAL A 147 4.95 -4.79 5.50
C VAL A 147 3.69 -4.21 4.89
N ASP A 148 2.84 -3.60 5.73
CA ASP A 148 1.56 -3.02 5.32
C ASP A 148 1.24 -1.81 6.20
N ASP A 149 0.43 -0.86 5.72
CA ASP A 149 -0.02 0.28 6.51
C ASP A 149 -1.43 0.13 7.09
N TYR A 150 -2.11 -0.99 6.78
CA TYR A 150 -3.49 -1.24 7.18
C TYR A 150 -3.61 -2.46 8.10
N LEU A 151 -3.78 -2.22 9.40
CA LEU A 151 -3.80 -3.25 10.45
C LEU A 151 -4.71 -4.46 10.16
N PRO A 152 -5.94 -4.30 9.61
CA PRO A 152 -6.80 -5.44 9.29
C PRO A 152 -6.19 -6.43 8.29
N TYR A 153 -5.19 -6.02 7.48
CA TYR A 153 -4.54 -6.93 6.54
C TYR A 153 -3.56 -7.91 7.20
N PHE A 154 -3.36 -7.81 8.51
CA PHE A 154 -2.60 -8.83 9.26
C PHE A 154 -3.47 -9.97 9.82
N ARG A 155 -4.81 -9.91 9.66
CA ARG A 155 -5.70 -10.96 10.12
C ARG A 155 -5.48 -12.26 9.34
N GLY A 156 -5.30 -13.37 10.07
CA GLY A 156 -5.17 -14.70 9.48
C GLY A 156 -3.84 -14.98 8.80
N LEU A 157 -2.83 -14.13 8.97
CA LEU A 157 -1.49 -14.39 8.46
C LEU A 157 -0.79 -15.51 9.22
N PRO A 158 0.11 -16.29 8.56
CA PRO A 158 0.89 -17.31 9.23
C PRO A 158 1.77 -16.75 10.34
N ALA A 159 1.79 -17.42 11.50
CA ALA A 159 2.47 -16.94 12.70
C ALA A 159 4.00 -16.77 12.56
N GLN A 160 4.64 -17.44 11.59
CA GLN A 160 6.07 -17.30 11.32
C GLN A 160 6.43 -16.02 10.57
N VAL A 161 5.50 -15.40 9.85
CA VAL A 161 5.73 -14.16 9.11
C VAL A 161 5.89 -12.98 10.08
N HIS A 162 6.95 -12.21 9.94
CA HIS A 162 7.11 -10.96 10.69
C HIS A 162 6.20 -9.88 10.11
N THR A 163 5.22 -9.44 10.87
CA THR A 163 4.28 -8.40 10.50
C THR A 163 4.81 -7.03 10.91
N ALA A 164 5.02 -6.15 9.93
CA ALA A 164 5.52 -4.80 10.15
C ALA A 164 4.48 -3.77 9.70
N LEU A 165 4.02 -2.93 10.63
CA LEU A 165 3.02 -1.91 10.38
C LEU A 165 3.69 -0.56 10.09
N ILE A 166 3.34 0.06 8.97
CA ILE A 166 3.73 1.44 8.66
C ILE A 166 2.69 2.39 9.27
N LEU A 167 3.18 3.29 10.14
CA LEU A 167 2.35 4.26 10.87
C LEU A 167 2.29 5.58 10.10
N ARG A 168 1.53 5.62 9.02
CA ARG A 168 1.26 6.86 8.30
C ARG A 168 -0.08 7.46 8.70
N GLY A 169 -0.22 8.79 8.55
CA GLY A 169 -1.48 9.49 8.70
C GLY A 169 -2.20 9.19 10.04
N PRO A 170 -1.75 9.77 11.17
CA PRO A 170 -2.29 9.43 12.48
C PRO A 170 -3.78 9.83 12.64
N ASN A 171 -4.23 10.88 11.91
CA ASN A 171 -5.59 11.39 12.03
C ASN A 171 -6.60 10.47 11.33
N GLY A 172 -7.53 9.94 12.10
CA GLY A 172 -8.55 9.00 11.60
C GLY A 172 -7.99 7.61 11.24
N SER A 173 -6.78 7.28 11.69
CA SER A 173 -6.16 5.98 11.42
C SER A 173 -6.99 4.83 12.02
N PRO A 174 -7.26 3.76 11.24
CA PRO A 174 -7.91 2.55 11.73
C PRO A 174 -6.97 1.63 12.50
N ASN A 175 -5.68 1.97 12.59
CA ASN A 175 -4.64 1.15 13.18
C ASN A 175 -4.63 1.28 14.72
N VAL A 176 -5.72 0.88 15.35
CA VAL A 176 -5.96 1.01 16.81
C VAL A 176 -6.57 -0.25 17.40
N GLY A 177 -6.55 -0.34 18.74
CA GLY A 177 -7.26 -1.38 19.48
C GLY A 177 -6.49 -2.69 19.62
N GLU A 178 -7.24 -3.76 19.96
CA GLU A 178 -6.67 -5.05 20.33
C GLU A 178 -5.91 -5.75 19.20
N GLU A 179 -6.21 -5.43 17.94
CA GLU A 179 -5.56 -6.04 16.78
C GLU A 179 -4.10 -5.63 16.63
N LEU A 180 -3.65 -4.58 17.33
CA LEU A 180 -2.22 -4.24 17.40
C LEU A 180 -1.35 -5.40 17.91
N ARG A 181 -1.93 -6.39 18.60
CA ARG A 181 -1.22 -7.63 18.97
C ARG A 181 -0.78 -8.47 17.76
N LEU A 182 -1.36 -8.25 16.57
CA LEU A 182 -0.96 -8.90 15.34
C LEU A 182 0.34 -8.31 14.75
N VAL A 183 0.78 -7.17 15.25
CA VAL A 183 1.95 -6.42 14.77
C VAL A 183 3.17 -6.79 15.58
N ARG A 184 4.26 -7.16 14.90
CA ARG A 184 5.54 -7.47 15.54
C ARG A 184 6.48 -6.27 15.63
N SER A 185 6.38 -5.35 14.65
CA SER A 185 7.10 -4.07 14.69
C SER A 185 6.29 -2.98 13.99
N SER A 186 6.52 -1.72 14.40
CA SER A 186 5.89 -0.55 13.79
C SER A 186 6.96 0.46 13.41
N HIS A 187 6.81 1.10 12.26
CA HIS A 187 7.78 1.99 11.67
C HIS A 187 7.09 3.22 11.09
N ALA A 188 7.76 4.36 11.10
CA ALA A 188 7.20 5.60 10.54
C ALA A 188 6.99 5.49 9.01
N ASP A 189 7.90 4.78 8.33
CA ASP A 189 7.92 4.58 6.89
C ASP A 189 8.70 3.32 6.51
N LEU A 190 8.79 3.03 5.22
CA LEU A 190 9.54 1.88 4.72
C LEU A 190 11.07 2.03 4.93
N ALA A 191 11.59 3.26 4.96
CA ALA A 191 13.01 3.48 5.21
C ALA A 191 13.39 3.08 6.65
N ALA A 192 12.57 3.47 7.63
CA ALA A 192 12.73 3.06 9.03
C ALA A 192 12.58 1.53 9.21
N PHE A 193 11.67 0.89 8.46
CA PHE A 193 11.60 -0.58 8.44
C PHE A 193 12.88 -1.19 7.89
N ALA A 194 13.39 -0.70 6.75
CA ALA A 194 14.61 -1.22 6.14
C ALA A 194 15.82 -1.06 7.07
N ASP A 195 15.98 0.09 7.76
CA ASP A 195 17.03 0.30 8.75
C ASP A 195 16.96 -0.74 9.87
N HIS A 196 15.76 -0.92 10.43
CA HIS A 196 15.53 -1.91 11.49
C HIS A 196 15.82 -3.34 11.02
N TRP A 197 15.37 -3.68 9.80
CA TRP A 197 15.50 -5.04 9.27
C TRP A 197 16.93 -5.41 8.94
N LEU A 198 17.69 -4.48 8.38
CA LEU A 198 19.10 -4.69 8.01
C LEU A 198 20.07 -4.64 9.19
N ALA A 199 19.65 -4.15 10.36
CA ALA A 199 20.44 -4.13 11.57
C ALA A 199 20.33 -5.43 12.42
N ARG A 200 19.54 -6.42 11.97
CA ARG A 200 19.38 -7.73 12.63
C ARG A 200 20.54 -8.66 12.29
#